data_04bc0b8fdda6f8e87c35dba14cdbb307
#
_entry.id   04bc0b8fdda6f8e87c35dba14cdbb307
#
_cell.length_a   1.000
_cell.length_b   1.000
_cell.length_c   1.000
_cell.angle_alpha   90.00
_cell.angle_beta   90.00
_cell.angle_gamma   90.00
#
_symmetry.space_group_name_H-M   'P 1'
#
loop_
_entity.id
_entity.type
_entity.pdbx_description
1 polymer ?
#
loop_
_entity_poly.entity_id
_entity_poly.type
_entity_poly.pdbx_seq_one_letter_code
_entity_poly.pdbx_strand_id
1 'polypeptide(L)'
;RKSDAWLYVLPKRVASPELSMFCSHLLGELETRRNQMEDPYTFRGIREYTYGDTYGKINWKATAKASKLMVNMYGYTSEQRVRILLNLETNIMVKTEYLQEMSIRMAGTIAEYFLQHKVSVELVSNGIDCMTGACERVEAGMSMEHGETIDKYLARIKENAGIDAFMQMVDTELQPMEA
;
A
#
# COMPACT_ATOMS: atom_id res chain seq x y z
N ARG A 1 1.87 -33.61 -27.71
CA ARG A 1 1.64 -32.25 -27.20
C ARG A 1 2.59 -32.05 -26.04
N LYS A 2 3.63 -31.19 -26.19
CA LYS A 2 4.42 -30.71 -25.05
C LYS A 2 3.51 -29.74 -24.26
N SER A 3 3.20 -30.09 -23.03
CA SER A 3 2.58 -29.16 -22.09
C SER A 3 3.70 -28.48 -21.34
N ASP A 4 3.87 -27.19 -21.54
CA ASP A 4 4.81 -26.40 -20.76
C ASP A 4 4.22 -26.22 -19.35
N ALA A 5 4.95 -26.68 -18.33
CA ALA A 5 4.60 -26.51 -16.94
C ALA A 5 5.49 -25.40 -16.35
N TRP A 6 4.88 -24.45 -15.67
CA TRP A 6 5.59 -23.36 -15.01
C TRP A 6 5.76 -23.67 -13.53
N LEU A 7 7.00 -23.55 -13.03
CA LEU A 7 7.31 -23.66 -11.62
C LEU A 7 7.74 -22.27 -11.11
N TYR A 8 7.01 -21.75 -10.14
CA TYR A 8 7.34 -20.50 -9.46
C TYR A 8 8.14 -20.81 -8.19
N VAL A 9 9.30 -20.17 -8.04
CA VAL A 9 10.08 -20.17 -6.81
C VAL A 9 9.80 -18.86 -6.10
N LEU A 10 8.98 -18.91 -5.07
CA LEU A 10 8.54 -17.72 -4.35
C LEU A 10 9.66 -17.18 -3.43
N PRO A 11 9.77 -15.86 -3.27
CA PRO A 11 10.80 -15.26 -2.42
C PRO A 11 10.56 -15.60 -0.95
N LYS A 12 11.63 -16.00 -0.25
CA LYS A 12 11.57 -16.30 1.19
C LYS A 12 11.35 -15.01 1.98
N ARG A 13 10.43 -15.03 2.95
CA ARG A 13 10.19 -13.90 3.85
C ARG A 13 11.39 -13.57 4.73
N VAL A 14 11.54 -12.28 5.01
CA VAL A 14 12.60 -11.77 5.90
C VAL A 14 12.06 -11.73 7.33
N ALA A 15 12.63 -12.49 8.22
CA ALA A 15 12.34 -12.41 9.64
C ALA A 15 13.28 -11.37 10.28
N SER A 16 12.84 -10.11 10.38
CA SER A 16 13.58 -9.02 11.01
C SER A 16 12.64 -8.27 11.98
N PRO A 17 13.02 -8.19 13.25
CA PRO A 17 12.28 -7.39 14.23
C PRO A 17 12.21 -5.92 13.84
N GLU A 18 13.27 -5.38 13.25
CA GLU A 18 13.34 -3.98 12.80
C GLU A 18 12.34 -3.70 11.69
N LEU A 19 12.23 -4.62 10.71
CA LEU A 19 11.26 -4.50 9.63
C LEU A 19 9.82 -4.58 10.15
N SER A 20 9.55 -5.49 11.09
CA SER A 20 8.24 -5.61 11.74
C SER A 20 7.87 -4.33 12.50
N MET A 21 8.83 -3.75 13.22
CA MET A 21 8.64 -2.51 13.97
C MET A 21 8.39 -1.32 13.03
N PHE A 22 9.11 -1.23 11.93
CA PHE A 22 8.91 -0.23 10.89
C PHE A 22 7.50 -0.34 10.26
N CYS A 23 7.08 -1.54 9.87
CA CYS A 23 5.74 -1.76 9.33
C CYS A 23 4.63 -1.44 10.33
N SER A 24 4.82 -1.78 11.61
CA SER A 24 3.88 -1.44 12.69
C SER A 24 3.76 0.07 12.90
N HIS A 25 4.87 0.80 12.84
CA HIS A 25 4.87 2.26 12.94
C HIS A 25 4.09 2.90 11.77
N LEU A 26 4.38 2.46 10.53
CA LEU A 26 3.66 2.93 9.34
C LEU A 26 2.15 2.63 9.42
N LEU A 27 1.78 1.44 9.92
CA LEU A 27 0.39 1.08 10.11
C LEU A 27 -0.30 2.04 11.09
N GLY A 28 0.34 2.35 12.22
CA GLY A 28 -0.16 3.32 13.19
C GLY A 28 -0.33 4.73 12.61
N GLU A 29 0.59 5.18 11.76
CA GLU A 29 0.46 6.45 11.04
C GLU A 29 -0.72 6.45 10.08
N LEU A 30 -0.92 5.36 9.32
CA LEU A 30 -2.07 5.21 8.41
C LEU A 30 -3.39 5.25 9.17
N GLU A 31 -3.49 4.55 10.30
CA GLU A 31 -4.67 4.58 11.16
C GLU A 31 -4.96 5.97 11.73
N THR A 32 -3.91 6.68 12.15
CA THR A 32 -4.04 8.05 12.67
C THR A 32 -4.54 9.00 11.58
N ARG A 33 -4.00 8.94 10.37
CA ARG A 33 -4.46 9.74 9.23
C ARG A 33 -5.91 9.42 8.86
N ARG A 34 -6.29 8.16 8.84
CA ARG A 34 -7.68 7.74 8.61
C ARG A 34 -8.64 8.39 9.58
N ASN A 35 -8.28 8.43 10.87
CA ASN A 35 -9.14 9.01 11.91
C ASN A 35 -9.23 10.55 11.83
N GLN A 36 -8.35 11.21 11.09
CA GLN A 36 -8.37 12.67 10.89
C GLN A 36 -9.16 13.10 9.64
N MET A 37 -9.33 12.23 8.66
CA MET A 37 -10.02 12.55 7.40
C MET A 37 -11.44 11.98 7.40
N GLU A 38 -12.36 12.66 8.09
CA GLU A 38 -13.79 12.34 8.00
C GLU A 38 -14.34 12.76 6.62
N ASP A 39 -15.12 11.88 6.01
CA ASP A 39 -15.82 12.18 4.76
C ASP A 39 -17.18 12.82 5.06
N PRO A 40 -17.38 14.11 4.71
CA PRO A 40 -18.63 14.80 4.95
C PRO A 40 -19.85 14.16 4.25
N TYR A 41 -19.62 13.34 3.22
CA TYR A 41 -20.69 12.69 2.46
C TYR A 41 -21.12 11.35 3.05
N THR A 42 -20.34 10.77 3.96
CA THR A 42 -20.66 9.48 4.58
C THR A 42 -21.24 9.67 5.98
N PHE A 43 -22.51 10.11 6.03
CA PHE A 43 -23.23 10.25 7.30
C PHE A 43 -23.44 8.88 7.97
N ARG A 44 -22.98 8.74 9.23
CA ARG A 44 -23.12 7.50 10.04
C ARG A 44 -24.19 7.58 11.11
N GLY A 45 -24.47 8.79 11.60
CA GLY A 45 -25.43 8.98 12.67
C GLY A 45 -25.25 10.28 13.43
N ILE A 46 -25.94 10.39 14.55
CA ILE A 46 -25.91 11.55 15.43
C ILE A 46 -25.60 11.05 16.85
N ARG A 47 -24.69 11.74 17.55
CA ARG A 47 -24.40 11.49 18.97
C ARG A 47 -24.44 12.78 19.80
N GLU A 48 -24.40 12.65 21.09
CA GLU A 48 -24.27 13.79 22.00
C GLU A 48 -22.88 14.44 21.84
N TYR A 49 -22.84 15.77 21.91
CA TYR A 49 -21.62 16.58 21.85
C TYR A 49 -20.70 16.26 23.02
N THR A 50 -19.41 16.11 22.75
CA THR A 50 -18.37 15.98 23.77
C THR A 50 -17.33 17.09 23.63
N TYR A 51 -16.68 17.42 24.76
CA TYR A 51 -15.63 18.44 24.75
C TYR A 51 -14.49 18.06 23.76
N GLY A 52 -14.28 18.92 22.79
CA GLY A 52 -13.32 18.69 21.69
C GLY A 52 -13.97 18.51 20.31
N ASP A 53 -15.29 18.35 20.23
CA ASP A 53 -16.01 18.32 18.95
C ASP A 53 -16.01 19.70 18.30
N THR A 54 -15.85 19.71 16.97
CA THR A 54 -15.89 20.96 16.19
C THR A 54 -17.30 21.49 16.07
N TYR A 55 -17.52 22.76 16.35
CA TYR A 55 -18.83 23.41 16.28
C TYR A 55 -19.51 23.28 14.92
N GLY A 56 -18.76 23.20 13.82
CA GLY A 56 -19.31 23.00 12.48
C GLY A 56 -20.03 21.66 12.28
N LYS A 57 -19.85 20.68 13.17
CA LYS A 57 -20.53 19.38 13.14
C LYS A 57 -21.85 19.35 13.92
N ILE A 58 -22.24 20.44 14.58
CA ILE A 58 -23.46 20.48 15.38
C ILE A 58 -24.68 20.33 14.45
N ASN A 59 -25.51 19.34 14.79
CA ASN A 59 -26.81 19.15 14.16
C ASN A 59 -27.87 19.94 14.91
N TRP A 60 -28.12 21.17 14.50
CA TRP A 60 -29.06 22.08 15.14
C TRP A 60 -30.49 21.52 15.20
N LYS A 61 -30.89 20.75 14.17
CA LYS A 61 -32.21 20.12 14.13
C LYS A 61 -32.36 19.01 15.17
N ALA A 62 -31.35 18.20 15.35
CA ALA A 62 -31.31 17.16 16.37
C ALA A 62 -31.19 17.77 17.79
N THR A 63 -30.35 18.78 17.95
CA THR A 63 -30.17 19.55 19.19
C THR A 63 -31.48 20.14 19.67
N ALA A 64 -32.26 20.76 18.77
CA ALA A 64 -33.56 21.31 19.12
C ALA A 64 -34.58 20.25 19.59
N LYS A 65 -34.51 19.03 19.08
CA LYS A 65 -35.38 17.91 19.46
C LYS A 65 -34.95 17.24 20.76
N ALA A 66 -33.63 17.11 20.98
CA ALA A 66 -33.07 16.38 22.10
C ALA A 66 -32.85 17.25 23.36
N SER A 67 -33.00 18.59 23.25
CA SER A 67 -32.65 19.58 24.30
C SER A 67 -31.20 19.44 24.80
N LYS A 68 -30.31 18.86 24.01
CA LYS A 68 -28.89 18.65 24.25
C LYS A 68 -28.13 18.86 22.96
N LEU A 69 -26.90 19.37 23.05
CA LEU A 69 -26.07 19.54 21.88
C LEU A 69 -25.79 18.17 21.21
N MET A 70 -26.15 18.08 19.94
CA MET A 70 -25.98 16.86 19.14
C MET A 70 -25.06 17.15 17.96
N VAL A 71 -24.17 16.21 17.64
CA VAL A 71 -23.23 16.32 16.53
C VAL A 71 -23.44 15.21 15.49
N ASN A 72 -23.24 15.56 14.24
CA ASN A 72 -23.21 14.58 13.15
C ASN A 72 -21.93 13.76 13.25
N MET A 73 -22.06 12.45 13.08
CA MET A 73 -20.95 11.51 12.90
C MET A 73 -20.84 11.19 11.42
N TYR A 74 -19.64 11.34 10.88
CA TYR A 74 -19.32 11.00 9.52
C TYR A 74 -18.43 9.76 9.46
N GLY A 75 -18.47 9.04 8.35
CA GLY A 75 -17.58 7.92 8.08
C GLY A 75 -16.24 8.38 7.56
N TYR A 76 -15.32 7.45 7.49
CA TYR A 76 -14.02 7.65 6.84
C TYR A 76 -14.04 6.91 5.51
N THR A 77 -13.74 7.60 4.41
CA THR A 77 -13.88 7.04 3.05
C THR A 77 -12.53 6.71 2.43
N SER A 78 -11.40 7.17 2.99
CA SER A 78 -10.12 6.84 2.41
C SER A 78 -9.77 5.37 2.67
N GLU A 79 -9.79 4.57 1.62
CA GLU A 79 -9.14 3.26 1.64
C GLU A 79 -7.65 3.46 1.91
N GLN A 80 -7.16 2.80 2.95
CA GLN A 80 -5.73 2.80 3.24
C GLN A 80 -5.02 2.03 2.14
N ARG A 81 -4.05 2.68 1.49
CA ARG A 81 -3.24 2.07 0.44
C ARG A 81 -1.77 2.26 0.77
N VAL A 82 -1.03 1.18 0.65
CA VAL A 82 0.44 1.20 0.68
C VAL A 82 0.94 0.89 -0.72
N ARG A 83 1.76 1.77 -1.27
CA ARG A 83 2.45 1.55 -2.52
C ARG A 83 3.90 1.19 -2.22
N ILE A 84 4.34 0.02 -2.69
CA ILE A 84 5.72 -0.45 -2.58
C ILE A 84 6.41 -0.14 -3.90
N LEU A 85 7.44 0.70 -3.84
CA LEU A 85 8.30 0.99 -4.98
C LEU A 85 9.59 0.16 -4.86
N LEU A 86 9.78 -0.79 -5.76
CA LEU A 86 10.89 -1.73 -5.72
C LEU A 86 11.93 -1.36 -6.79
N ASN A 87 13.14 -1.00 -6.33
CA ASN A 87 14.26 -0.71 -7.20
C ASN A 87 15.10 -1.95 -7.47
N LEU A 88 15.19 -2.35 -8.73
CA LEU A 88 16.02 -3.46 -9.24
C LEU A 88 17.05 -2.97 -10.27
N GLU A 89 17.46 -1.73 -10.18
CA GLU A 89 18.46 -1.15 -11.07
C GLU A 89 19.84 -1.74 -10.77
N THR A 90 20.57 -2.12 -11.83
CA THR A 90 21.89 -2.71 -11.71
C THR A 90 22.95 -1.62 -11.72
N ASN A 91 23.73 -1.53 -10.65
CA ASN A 91 24.92 -0.68 -10.62
C ASN A 91 26.16 -1.48 -11.01
N ILE A 92 26.85 -1.05 -12.06
CA ILE A 92 28.04 -1.72 -12.62
C ILE A 92 29.20 -1.80 -11.61
N MET A 93 29.25 -0.90 -10.62
CA MET A 93 30.34 -0.80 -9.67
C MET A 93 30.21 -1.70 -8.41
N VAL A 94 29.04 -2.25 -8.16
CA VAL A 94 28.75 -3.04 -6.96
C VAL A 94 28.03 -4.31 -7.37
N LYS A 95 28.44 -5.47 -6.79
CA LYS A 95 27.66 -6.72 -6.93
C LYS A 95 26.33 -6.56 -6.24
N THR A 96 25.27 -6.35 -7.01
CA THR A 96 23.94 -5.99 -6.55
C THR A 96 23.01 -7.19 -6.36
N GLU A 97 23.38 -8.38 -6.84
CA GLU A 97 22.53 -9.60 -6.76
C GLU A 97 21.98 -9.87 -5.35
N TYR A 98 22.84 -9.79 -4.32
CA TYR A 98 22.40 -9.99 -2.94
C TYR A 98 21.42 -8.89 -2.47
N LEU A 99 21.67 -7.64 -2.85
CA LEU A 99 20.83 -6.51 -2.47
C LEU A 99 19.47 -6.58 -3.18
N GLN A 100 19.46 -6.96 -4.44
CA GLN A 100 18.26 -7.15 -5.23
C GLN A 100 17.40 -8.28 -4.66
N GLU A 101 17.99 -9.44 -4.41
CA GLU A 101 17.30 -10.56 -3.76
C GLU A 101 16.72 -10.15 -2.39
N MET A 102 17.51 -9.42 -1.59
CA MET A 102 17.05 -8.93 -0.30
C MET A 102 15.89 -7.93 -0.47
N SER A 103 15.96 -7.03 -1.44
CA SER A 103 14.89 -6.06 -1.73
C SER A 103 13.59 -6.74 -2.17
N ILE A 104 13.69 -7.76 -3.03
CA ILE A 104 12.55 -8.58 -3.45
C ILE A 104 11.91 -9.27 -2.23
N ARG A 105 12.72 -9.88 -1.37
CA ARG A 105 12.26 -10.56 -0.15
C ARG A 105 11.61 -9.60 0.83
N MET A 106 12.20 -8.40 1.01
CA MET A 106 11.64 -7.35 1.85
C MET A 106 10.30 -6.86 1.30
N ALA A 107 10.20 -6.60 -0.01
CA ALA A 107 8.95 -6.18 -0.65
C ALA A 107 7.82 -7.18 -0.43
N GLY A 108 8.08 -8.49 -0.61
CA GLY A 108 7.13 -9.56 -0.32
C GLY A 108 6.73 -9.62 1.16
N THR A 109 7.68 -9.41 2.08
CA THR A 109 7.40 -9.41 3.52
C THR A 109 6.54 -8.22 3.93
N ILE A 110 6.84 -7.04 3.42
CA ILE A 110 6.07 -5.81 3.67
C ILE A 110 4.65 -5.95 3.11
N ALA A 111 4.52 -6.45 1.88
CA ALA A 111 3.22 -6.68 1.25
C ALA A 111 2.35 -7.62 2.08
N GLU A 112 2.89 -8.76 2.50
CA GLU A 112 2.18 -9.72 3.35
C GLU A 112 1.75 -9.10 4.68
N TYR A 113 2.62 -8.34 5.33
CA TYR A 113 2.31 -7.67 6.60
C TYR A 113 1.08 -6.77 6.45
N PHE A 114 1.05 -5.89 5.44
CA PHE A 114 -0.06 -4.96 5.24
C PHE A 114 -1.35 -5.66 4.80
N LEU A 115 -1.26 -6.70 3.96
CA LEU A 115 -2.42 -7.51 3.57
C LEU A 115 -3.05 -8.22 4.76
N GLN A 116 -2.26 -8.75 5.70
CA GLN A 116 -2.74 -9.35 6.95
C GLN A 116 -3.50 -8.34 7.82
N HIS A 117 -3.12 -7.06 7.77
CA HIS A 117 -3.80 -5.96 8.46
C HIS A 117 -4.91 -5.29 7.63
N LYS A 118 -5.33 -5.92 6.51
CA LYS A 118 -6.42 -5.43 5.65
C LYS A 118 -6.15 -4.03 5.09
N VAL A 119 -4.90 -3.75 4.79
CA VAL A 119 -4.46 -2.55 4.06
C VAL A 119 -4.24 -2.95 2.61
N SER A 120 -4.77 -2.14 1.69
CA SER A 120 -4.58 -2.36 0.25
C SER A 120 -3.13 -2.13 -0.14
N VAL A 121 -2.54 -3.07 -0.89
CA VAL A 121 -1.14 -3.02 -1.31
C VAL A 121 -1.05 -2.97 -2.83
N GLU A 122 -0.25 -2.04 -3.32
CA GLU A 122 0.16 -1.89 -4.70
C GLU A 122 1.68 -2.10 -4.80
N LEU A 123 2.15 -2.80 -5.82
CA LEU A 123 3.58 -2.99 -6.06
C LEU A 123 3.96 -2.48 -7.44
N VAL A 124 4.91 -1.56 -7.47
CA VAL A 124 5.49 -1.01 -8.70
C VAL A 124 6.98 -1.26 -8.69
N SER A 125 7.53 -1.75 -9.79
CA SER A 125 8.96 -2.03 -9.92
C SER A 125 9.48 -1.57 -11.27
N ASN A 126 10.73 -1.11 -11.30
CA ASN A 126 11.48 -0.91 -12.53
C ASN A 126 12.05 -2.22 -13.10
N GLY A 127 11.87 -3.35 -12.41
CA GLY A 127 12.30 -4.66 -12.86
C GLY A 127 11.55 -5.14 -14.09
N ILE A 128 12.17 -6.02 -14.87
CA ILE A 128 11.61 -6.57 -16.10
C ILE A 128 10.99 -7.93 -15.79
N ASP A 129 9.71 -8.11 -16.07
CA ASP A 129 9.05 -9.41 -15.96
C ASP A 129 9.61 -10.35 -17.04
N CYS A 130 10.08 -11.53 -16.65
CA CYS A 130 10.71 -12.47 -17.55
C CYS A 130 9.75 -13.12 -18.56
N MET A 131 8.43 -13.02 -18.34
CA MET A 131 7.41 -13.58 -19.22
C MET A 131 6.93 -12.56 -20.26
N THR A 132 6.76 -11.30 -19.87
CA THR A 132 6.25 -10.25 -20.76
C THR A 132 7.35 -9.39 -21.38
N GLY A 133 8.53 -9.36 -20.74
CA GLY A 133 9.65 -8.53 -21.18
C GLY A 133 9.46 -7.03 -20.90
N ALA A 134 8.46 -6.66 -20.10
CA ALA A 134 8.11 -5.28 -19.76
C ALA A 134 8.21 -5.02 -18.26
N CYS A 135 8.30 -3.74 -17.90
CA CYS A 135 8.09 -3.31 -16.52
C CYS A 135 6.58 -3.29 -16.25
N GLU A 136 6.13 -4.11 -15.35
CA GLU A 136 4.72 -4.22 -14.99
C GLU A 136 4.50 -3.72 -13.57
N ARG A 137 3.23 -3.45 -13.23
CA ARG A 137 2.81 -3.16 -11.87
C ARG A 137 1.78 -4.19 -11.40
N VAL A 138 1.69 -4.39 -10.11
CA VAL A 138 0.58 -5.10 -9.49
C VAL A 138 -0.33 -4.04 -8.88
N GLU A 139 -1.50 -3.88 -9.46
CA GLU A 139 -2.51 -2.91 -9.03
C GLU A 139 -2.92 -3.13 -7.57
N ALA A 140 -3.49 -2.11 -6.95
CA ALA A 140 -3.87 -2.14 -5.55
C ALA A 140 -4.93 -3.22 -5.26
N GLY A 141 -4.70 -4.03 -4.23
CA GLY A 141 -5.62 -5.05 -3.78
C GLY A 141 -5.42 -5.39 -2.31
N MET A 142 -6.42 -6.04 -1.69
CA MET A 142 -6.44 -6.32 -0.26
C MET A 142 -6.70 -7.80 0.06
N SER A 143 -6.95 -8.64 -0.94
CA SER A 143 -7.27 -10.06 -0.74
C SER A 143 -6.03 -10.92 -0.50
N MET A 144 -6.20 -12.12 0.06
CA MET A 144 -5.11 -13.10 0.16
C MET A 144 -4.63 -13.57 -1.22
N GLU A 145 -5.53 -13.69 -2.19
CA GLU A 145 -5.19 -14.01 -3.58
C GLU A 145 -4.31 -12.93 -4.22
N HIS A 146 -4.51 -11.67 -3.79
CA HIS A 146 -3.66 -10.58 -4.20
C HIS A 146 -2.22 -10.76 -3.72
N GLY A 147 -2.02 -11.28 -2.50
CA GLY A 147 -0.71 -11.67 -1.98
C GLY A 147 -0.01 -12.69 -2.85
N GLU A 148 -0.74 -13.72 -3.32
CA GLU A 148 -0.19 -14.70 -4.26
C GLU A 148 0.18 -14.07 -5.61
N THR A 149 -0.58 -13.09 -6.06
CA THR A 149 -0.29 -12.35 -7.30
C THR A 149 1.00 -11.57 -7.17
N ILE A 150 1.20 -10.88 -6.05
CA ILE A 150 2.45 -10.17 -5.72
C ILE A 150 3.62 -11.16 -5.68
N ASP A 151 3.47 -12.30 -5.01
CA ASP A 151 4.52 -13.31 -4.91
C ASP A 151 4.92 -13.91 -6.26
N LYS A 152 3.94 -14.21 -7.11
CA LYS A 152 4.18 -14.68 -8.48
C LYS A 152 4.87 -13.62 -9.33
N TYR A 153 4.51 -12.36 -9.16
CA TYR A 153 5.19 -11.25 -9.83
C TYR A 153 6.65 -11.13 -9.36
N LEU A 154 6.88 -11.11 -8.04
CA LEU A 154 8.21 -11.05 -7.44
C LEU A 154 9.12 -12.23 -7.85
N ALA A 155 8.54 -13.41 -8.12
CA ALA A 155 9.27 -14.57 -8.61
C ALA A 155 9.70 -14.47 -10.09
N ARG A 156 9.12 -13.55 -10.86
CA ARG A 156 9.35 -13.39 -12.30
C ARG A 156 10.20 -12.18 -12.66
N ILE A 157 10.28 -11.20 -11.77
CA ILE A 157 11.02 -9.96 -12.08
C ILE A 157 12.52 -10.18 -12.05
N LYS A 158 13.21 -9.51 -12.95
CA LYS A 158 14.66 -9.48 -13.09
C LYS A 158 15.15 -8.05 -13.01
N GLU A 159 16.47 -7.94 -12.83
CA GLU A 159 17.17 -6.66 -12.85
C GLU A 159 16.91 -5.85 -14.14
N ASN A 160 16.95 -4.54 -14.01
CA ASN A 160 16.91 -3.61 -15.12
C ASN A 160 18.26 -2.89 -15.23
N ALA A 161 18.90 -3.02 -16.38
CA ALA A 161 20.16 -2.36 -16.68
C ALA A 161 19.99 -0.91 -17.18
N GLY A 162 18.76 -0.39 -17.21
CA GLY A 162 18.47 0.98 -17.63
C GLY A 162 18.99 2.00 -16.62
N ILE A 163 19.70 3.01 -17.11
CA ILE A 163 20.19 4.12 -16.28
C ILE A 163 19.00 5.01 -15.91
N ASP A 164 18.89 5.37 -14.63
CA ASP A 164 17.82 6.21 -14.08
C ASP A 164 16.38 5.67 -14.27
N ALA A 165 16.22 4.38 -14.62
CA ALA A 165 14.91 3.78 -14.83
C ALA A 165 14.01 3.85 -13.56
N PHE A 166 14.60 3.74 -12.39
CA PHE A 166 13.89 3.85 -11.14
C PHE A 166 13.42 5.29 -10.87
N MET A 167 14.29 6.29 -11.07
CA MET A 167 13.91 7.69 -10.86
C MET A 167 12.81 8.14 -11.82
N GLN A 168 12.86 7.72 -13.08
CA GLN A 168 11.80 7.99 -14.06
C GLN A 168 10.46 7.36 -13.63
N MET A 169 10.50 6.14 -13.09
CA MET A 169 9.32 5.47 -12.54
C MET A 169 8.76 6.26 -11.34
N VAL A 170 9.61 6.66 -10.39
CA VAL A 170 9.21 7.43 -9.21
C VAL A 170 8.59 8.76 -9.61
N ASP A 171 9.19 9.49 -10.53
CA ASP A 171 8.67 10.77 -11.02
C ASP A 171 7.28 10.61 -11.66
N THR A 172 7.09 9.53 -12.41
CA THR A 172 5.78 9.21 -13.02
C THR A 172 4.72 8.88 -11.96
N GLU A 173 5.09 8.11 -10.93
CA GLU A 173 4.17 7.65 -9.88
C GLU A 173 3.86 8.73 -8.81
N LEU A 174 4.74 9.72 -8.65
CA LEU A 174 4.54 10.83 -7.72
C LEU A 174 3.86 12.05 -8.34
N GLN A 175 3.70 12.10 -9.67
CA GLN A 175 2.90 13.16 -10.29
C GLN A 175 1.47 13.07 -9.73
N PRO A 176 0.91 14.19 -9.19
CA PRO A 176 -0.48 14.21 -8.79
C PRO A 176 -1.31 13.87 -10.03
N MET A 177 -2.20 12.88 -9.92
CA MET A 177 -3.21 12.65 -10.93
C MET A 177 -4.05 13.93 -10.99
N GLU A 178 -3.77 14.79 -11.98
CA GLU A 178 -4.64 15.90 -12.31
C GLU A 178 -6.00 15.29 -12.71
N ALA A 179 -6.98 15.52 -11.85
CA ALA A 179 -8.36 15.09 -12.06
C ALA A 179 -9.11 16.09 -12.95
#